data_2481be8e9d8af331cd31f2f83dab380f
#
_entry.id   2481be8e9d8af331cd31f2f83dab380f
#
_cell.length_a   1.000
_cell.length_b   1.000
_cell.length_c   1.000
_cell.angle_alpha   90.00
_cell.angle_beta   90.00
_cell.angle_gamma   90.00
#
_symmetry.space_group_name_H-M   'P 1'
#
loop_
_entity.id
_entity.type
_entity.pdbx_description
1 polymer ?
#
loop_
_entity_poly.entity_id
_entity_poly.type
_entity_poly.pdbx_seq_one_letter_code
_entity_poly.pdbx_strand_id
1 'polypeptide(L)'
;MEHSFDQELEDRLVRYAAINSQSDEASTSSPSSKIQLDILRLLEVELVEIGAKDVRLTDYGVVLATIPGTVDGPTVGLLAHVDTAPQFNATDVKPRVIRGYNGGDITFPDSPGLVLSPEEYPYLAEKVGQDIVTASGTTLLGADDKAGIAIIMTAARHLLSHPEIPHGPIRIAFTPDEEIGRGVTKPLPDDLAADFAFTFDGAAVGEIEYESFSADAAEINITGVSIHPGLAKGKMVNALHLASKIVATLPQATMTPEVTDKREGFIHATQMHGDAAEMTIKLILRDFERDALTAKGDLLQQICLAVQATEPRAKITCAIRPQYRNMRYWLEADMKPVDLACEAAMKLGIEPVSVPIRGGTDGSILTEMGIPTPNVFTGMQNIHGPLEWISVQDMAKATKLCLTLTELAARKISS
;
A
#
# COMPACT_ATOMS: atom_id res chain seq x y z
N MET A 1 -16.80 -1.33 -31.58
CA MET A 1 -15.33 -1.49 -31.47
C MET A 1 -15.02 -1.49 -30.00
N GLU A 2 -14.45 -2.58 -29.49
CA GLU A 2 -13.98 -2.63 -28.11
C GLU A 2 -12.86 -1.60 -27.96
N HIS A 3 -13.04 -0.58 -27.11
CA HIS A 3 -12.00 0.42 -26.86
C HIS A 3 -10.83 -0.26 -26.17
N SER A 4 -9.68 -0.32 -26.84
CA SER A 4 -8.44 -0.71 -26.19
C SER A 4 -7.91 0.50 -25.42
N PHE A 5 -7.65 0.33 -24.12
CA PHE A 5 -7.05 1.36 -23.25
C PHE A 5 -5.52 1.25 -23.21
N ASP A 6 -4.96 0.24 -23.86
CA ASP A 6 -3.57 -0.19 -23.70
C ASP A 6 -2.57 0.95 -23.91
N GLN A 7 -2.68 1.68 -25.04
CA GLN A 7 -1.72 2.74 -25.34
C GLN A 7 -1.80 3.92 -24.34
N GLU A 8 -3.02 4.32 -23.95
CA GLU A 8 -3.17 5.40 -22.97
C GLU A 8 -2.63 5.01 -21.59
N LEU A 9 -2.92 3.79 -21.15
CA LEU A 9 -2.44 3.26 -19.87
C LEU A 9 -0.91 3.18 -19.84
N GLU A 10 -0.30 2.70 -20.91
CA GLU A 10 1.14 2.67 -21.04
C GLU A 10 1.75 4.07 -21.01
N ASP A 11 1.23 4.99 -21.82
CA ASP A 11 1.73 6.37 -21.89
C ASP A 11 1.64 7.06 -20.53
N ARG A 12 0.54 6.86 -19.79
CA ARG A 12 0.36 7.39 -18.44
C ARG A 12 1.33 6.76 -17.45
N LEU A 13 1.39 5.42 -17.40
CA LEU A 13 2.26 4.72 -16.46
C LEU A 13 3.73 5.09 -16.67
N VAL A 14 4.22 5.05 -17.92
CA VAL A 14 5.61 5.39 -18.24
C VAL A 14 5.93 6.83 -17.82
N ARG A 15 5.02 7.76 -18.05
CA ARG A 15 5.19 9.16 -17.66
C ARG A 15 5.15 9.35 -16.15
N TYR A 16 4.20 8.72 -15.44
CA TYR A 16 4.07 8.86 -13.99
C TYR A 16 5.21 8.16 -13.25
N ALA A 17 5.62 6.98 -13.70
CA ALA A 17 6.72 6.23 -13.12
C ALA A 17 8.06 6.98 -13.19
N ALA A 18 8.27 7.78 -14.23
CA ALA A 18 9.47 8.59 -14.38
C ALA A 18 9.56 9.79 -13.40
N ILE A 19 8.46 10.13 -12.72
CA ILE A 19 8.42 11.22 -11.74
C ILE A 19 8.79 10.65 -10.37
N ASN A 20 9.86 11.20 -9.77
CA ASN A 20 10.25 10.82 -8.41
C ASN A 20 9.21 11.33 -7.39
N SER A 21 8.70 10.42 -6.56
CA SER A 21 7.67 10.72 -5.55
C SER A 21 7.86 9.92 -4.27
N GLN A 22 9.07 9.48 -3.98
CA GLN A 22 9.37 8.63 -2.82
C GLN A 22 9.00 9.32 -1.50
N SER A 23 8.32 8.59 -0.62
CA SER A 23 7.98 9.03 0.74
C SER A 23 9.21 8.99 1.67
N ASP A 24 9.15 9.73 2.79
CA ASP A 24 10.22 9.85 3.79
C ASP A 24 9.67 9.58 5.20
N GLU A 25 9.96 8.41 5.74
CA GLU A 25 9.52 8.01 7.10
C GLU A 25 10.05 8.94 8.20
N ALA A 26 11.20 9.59 7.99
CA ALA A 26 11.81 10.48 8.98
C ALA A 26 11.14 11.87 9.04
N SER A 27 10.42 12.23 7.98
CA SER A 27 9.72 13.52 7.91
C SER A 27 8.43 13.50 8.73
N THR A 28 8.07 14.67 9.28
CA THR A 28 6.79 14.90 9.99
C THR A 28 5.82 15.75 9.17
N SER A 29 6.21 16.18 7.97
CA SER A 29 5.33 16.96 7.07
C SER A 29 4.34 16.04 6.33
N SER A 30 3.33 16.65 5.72
CA SER A 30 2.43 16.01 4.76
C SER A 30 2.31 16.90 3.51
N PRO A 31 2.71 16.43 2.32
CA PRO A 31 3.43 15.17 2.08
C PRO A 31 4.76 15.08 2.83
N SER A 32 5.22 13.87 3.12
CA SER A 32 6.48 13.62 3.82
C SER A 32 7.70 14.13 3.05
N SER A 33 7.64 14.05 1.74
CA SER A 33 8.63 14.61 0.82
C SER A 33 7.97 15.60 -0.16
N LYS A 34 8.64 16.74 -0.40
CA LYS A 34 8.11 17.76 -1.32
C LYS A 34 8.08 17.31 -2.78
N ILE A 35 8.88 16.32 -3.13
CA ILE A 35 8.92 15.78 -4.51
C ILE A 35 7.60 15.14 -4.93
N GLN A 36 6.79 14.65 -3.98
CA GLN A 36 5.45 14.15 -4.25
C GLN A 36 4.52 15.22 -4.84
N LEU A 37 4.77 16.50 -4.53
CA LEU A 37 3.99 17.61 -5.09
C LEU A 37 4.11 17.74 -6.61
N ASP A 38 5.17 17.22 -7.22
CA ASP A 38 5.36 17.32 -8.67
C ASP A 38 4.33 16.47 -9.43
N ILE A 39 4.14 15.22 -8.99
CA ILE A 39 3.11 14.35 -9.58
C ILE A 39 1.70 14.81 -9.16
N LEU A 40 1.48 15.26 -7.92
CA LEU A 40 0.19 15.75 -7.46
C LEU A 40 -0.29 16.96 -8.28
N ARG A 41 0.58 17.92 -8.56
CA ARG A 41 0.26 19.08 -9.42
C ARG A 41 0.02 18.69 -10.87
N LEU A 42 0.77 17.72 -11.38
CA LEU A 42 0.53 17.17 -12.71
C LEU A 42 -0.88 16.59 -12.80
N LEU A 43 -1.28 15.78 -11.82
CA LEU A 43 -2.60 15.14 -11.78
C LEU A 43 -3.73 16.17 -11.61
N GLU A 44 -3.52 17.22 -10.81
CA GLU A 44 -4.45 18.33 -10.68
C GLU A 44 -4.71 18.99 -12.06
N VAL A 45 -3.66 19.27 -12.82
CA VAL A 45 -3.76 19.85 -14.17
C VAL A 45 -4.47 18.89 -15.12
N GLU A 46 -4.08 17.61 -15.16
CA GLU A 46 -4.68 16.64 -16.07
C GLU A 46 -6.17 16.38 -15.76
N LEU A 47 -6.58 16.39 -14.48
CA LEU A 47 -7.99 16.27 -14.11
C LEU A 47 -8.82 17.45 -14.61
N VAL A 48 -8.27 18.68 -14.56
CA VAL A 48 -8.91 19.85 -15.15
C VAL A 48 -9.00 19.71 -16.68
N GLU A 49 -7.94 19.27 -17.34
CA GLU A 49 -7.88 19.11 -18.81
C GLU A 49 -8.89 18.08 -19.33
N ILE A 50 -9.11 16.97 -18.62
CA ILE A 50 -10.12 15.98 -19.01
C ILE A 50 -11.56 16.43 -18.69
N GLY A 51 -11.74 17.54 -17.95
CA GLY A 51 -13.04 18.15 -17.66
C GLY A 51 -13.65 17.77 -16.31
N ALA A 52 -12.90 17.17 -15.40
CA ALA A 52 -13.35 16.92 -14.01
C ALA A 52 -13.72 18.22 -13.31
N LYS A 53 -14.57 18.14 -12.29
CA LYS A 53 -15.07 19.27 -11.50
C LYS A 53 -14.45 19.27 -10.11
N ASP A 54 -14.52 20.42 -9.43
CA ASP A 54 -14.05 20.61 -8.06
C ASP A 54 -12.61 20.12 -7.83
N VAL A 55 -11.77 20.23 -8.88
CA VAL A 55 -10.38 19.79 -8.84
C VAL A 55 -9.60 20.70 -7.90
N ARG A 56 -8.92 20.11 -6.91
CA ARG A 56 -8.08 20.86 -5.98
C ARG A 56 -6.98 19.99 -5.36
N LEU A 57 -5.83 20.57 -5.16
CA LEU A 57 -4.80 20.06 -4.27
C LEU A 57 -5.03 20.63 -2.86
N THR A 58 -5.25 19.77 -1.88
CA THR A 58 -5.51 20.16 -0.49
C THR A 58 -4.25 20.60 0.24
N ASP A 59 -4.41 21.28 1.38
CA ASP A 59 -3.27 21.70 2.23
C ASP A 59 -2.52 20.51 2.85
N TYR A 60 -3.18 19.34 2.94
CA TYR A 60 -2.59 18.09 3.43
C TYR A 60 -2.09 17.16 2.30
N GLY A 61 -2.02 17.67 1.05
CA GLY A 61 -1.33 17.03 -0.05
C GLY A 61 -2.17 16.02 -0.85
N VAL A 62 -3.48 15.96 -0.71
CA VAL A 62 -4.36 15.09 -1.51
C VAL A 62 -4.92 15.88 -2.70
N VAL A 63 -4.87 15.30 -3.90
CA VAL A 63 -5.61 15.81 -5.06
C VAL A 63 -7.01 15.22 -5.06
N LEU A 64 -8.01 16.09 -5.05
CA LEU A 64 -9.42 15.72 -5.10
C LEU A 64 -10.07 16.20 -6.39
N ALA A 65 -11.00 15.40 -6.93
CA ALA A 65 -11.80 15.76 -8.09
C ALA A 65 -13.18 15.10 -8.07
N THR A 66 -14.10 15.63 -8.85
CA THR A 66 -15.45 15.11 -9.04
C THR A 66 -15.72 14.81 -10.51
N ILE A 67 -16.20 13.60 -10.83
CA ILE A 67 -16.87 13.31 -12.07
C ILE A 67 -18.38 13.40 -11.78
N PRO A 68 -19.10 14.38 -12.35
CA PRO A 68 -20.53 14.53 -12.12
C PRO A 68 -21.31 13.29 -12.57
N GLY A 69 -22.24 12.83 -11.74
CA GLY A 69 -23.09 11.69 -12.11
C GLY A 69 -23.96 11.98 -13.35
N THR A 70 -24.18 10.97 -14.16
CA THR A 70 -25.13 11.01 -15.29
C THR A 70 -26.53 10.57 -14.91
N VAL A 71 -26.65 9.87 -13.77
CA VAL A 71 -27.92 9.44 -13.15
C VAL A 71 -27.84 9.61 -11.63
N ASP A 72 -28.99 9.57 -10.96
CA ASP A 72 -29.03 9.49 -9.50
C ASP A 72 -28.44 8.15 -9.04
N GLY A 73 -27.58 8.20 -8.02
CA GLY A 73 -26.89 7.03 -7.49
C GLY A 73 -25.99 7.38 -6.32
N PRO A 74 -25.37 6.37 -5.69
CA PRO A 74 -24.39 6.60 -4.63
C PRO A 74 -23.17 7.33 -5.16
N THR A 75 -22.55 8.09 -4.29
CA THR A 75 -21.24 8.68 -4.55
C THR A 75 -20.15 7.64 -4.33
N VAL A 76 -19.43 7.29 -5.38
CA VAL A 76 -18.35 6.30 -5.33
C VAL A 76 -16.99 7.00 -5.27
N GLY A 77 -16.18 6.64 -4.26
CA GLY A 77 -14.78 7.07 -4.17
C GLY A 77 -13.86 6.16 -5.01
N LEU A 78 -12.88 6.74 -5.69
CA LEU A 78 -11.79 6.04 -6.38
C LEU A 78 -10.47 6.60 -5.87
N LEU A 79 -9.61 5.74 -5.33
CA LEU A 79 -8.34 6.13 -4.71
C LEU A 79 -7.16 5.39 -5.33
N ALA A 80 -6.02 6.08 -5.36
CA ALA A 80 -4.69 5.55 -5.62
C ALA A 80 -3.66 6.46 -4.95
N HIS A 81 -2.49 5.94 -4.58
CA HIS A 81 -1.46 6.77 -3.97
C HIS A 81 -0.37 7.19 -4.97
N VAL A 82 0.27 8.33 -4.69
CA VAL A 82 1.28 8.89 -5.59
C VAL A 82 2.71 8.57 -5.18
N ASP A 83 2.94 8.28 -3.89
CA ASP A 83 4.26 8.01 -3.39
C ASP A 83 4.75 6.62 -3.79
N THR A 84 6.05 6.43 -3.71
CA THR A 84 6.71 5.14 -3.88
C THR A 84 7.41 4.75 -2.60
N ALA A 85 7.54 3.44 -2.40
CA ALA A 85 8.10 2.83 -1.21
C ALA A 85 9.52 3.33 -0.91
N PRO A 86 9.84 3.66 0.38
CA PRO A 86 11.16 4.12 0.77
C PRO A 86 12.22 3.00 0.86
N GLN A 87 11.83 1.73 0.75
CA GLN A 87 12.70 0.58 0.97
C GLN A 87 13.71 0.35 -0.16
N PHE A 88 13.43 0.85 -1.37
CA PHE A 88 14.31 0.71 -2.53
C PHE A 88 14.43 2.03 -3.30
N ASN A 89 15.50 2.18 -4.08
CA ASN A 89 15.73 3.39 -4.87
C ASN A 89 14.60 3.64 -5.89
N ALA A 90 14.00 4.83 -5.86
CA ALA A 90 12.97 5.30 -6.78
C ALA A 90 13.35 6.59 -7.51
N THR A 91 14.66 6.93 -7.53
CA THR A 91 15.17 8.13 -8.19
C THR A 91 15.63 7.81 -9.62
N ASP A 92 15.25 8.66 -10.57
CA ASP A 92 15.58 8.49 -12.00
C ASP A 92 15.09 7.16 -12.58
N VAL A 93 13.87 6.78 -12.25
CA VAL A 93 13.22 5.58 -12.78
C VAL A 93 13.16 5.66 -14.31
N LYS A 94 13.62 4.61 -14.97
CA LYS A 94 13.60 4.45 -16.43
C LYS A 94 12.69 3.30 -16.82
N PRO A 95 11.39 3.55 -17.04
CA PRO A 95 10.45 2.52 -17.43
C PRO A 95 10.84 1.91 -18.78
N ARG A 96 10.72 0.59 -18.89
CA ARG A 96 10.96 -0.19 -20.12
C ARG A 96 9.71 -0.94 -20.48
N VAL A 97 9.31 -0.86 -21.74
CA VAL A 97 8.21 -1.65 -22.28
C VAL A 97 8.77 -2.81 -23.10
N ILE A 98 8.37 -4.03 -22.74
CA ILE A 98 8.71 -5.27 -23.42
C ILE A 98 7.47 -5.70 -24.18
N ARG A 99 7.50 -5.52 -25.49
CA ARG A 99 6.36 -5.80 -26.38
C ARG A 99 6.17 -7.28 -26.62
N GLY A 100 4.93 -7.73 -26.53
CA GLY A 100 4.56 -9.10 -26.87
C GLY A 100 5.41 -10.14 -26.15
N TYR A 101 5.46 -10.09 -24.82
CA TYR A 101 6.30 -10.94 -23.99
C TYR A 101 6.27 -12.40 -24.45
N ASN A 102 7.44 -13.01 -24.64
CA ASN A 102 7.58 -14.32 -25.27
C ASN A 102 7.60 -15.50 -24.29
N GLY A 103 7.48 -15.26 -22.98
CA GLY A 103 7.48 -16.30 -21.94
C GLY A 103 8.87 -16.67 -21.41
N GLY A 104 9.94 -16.01 -21.85
CA GLY A 104 11.31 -16.23 -21.35
C GLY A 104 11.70 -15.27 -20.24
N ASP A 105 12.93 -15.44 -19.75
CA ASP A 105 13.53 -14.55 -18.74
C ASP A 105 13.63 -13.11 -19.23
N ILE A 106 13.30 -12.17 -18.37
CA ILE A 106 13.51 -10.74 -18.59
C ILE A 106 14.79 -10.31 -17.88
N THR A 107 15.75 -9.81 -18.65
CA THR A 107 17.03 -9.30 -18.15
C THR A 107 17.00 -7.76 -18.05
N PHE A 108 17.81 -7.22 -17.16
CA PHE A 108 17.85 -5.79 -16.89
C PHE A 108 19.17 -5.19 -17.36
N PRO A 109 19.15 -4.19 -18.31
CA PRO A 109 20.39 -3.66 -18.92
C PRO A 109 21.34 -3.00 -17.93
N ASP A 110 20.79 -2.29 -16.93
CA ASP A 110 21.55 -1.50 -15.97
C ASP A 110 21.94 -2.31 -14.71
N SER A 111 21.51 -3.59 -14.65
CA SER A 111 21.82 -4.52 -13.55
C SER A 111 22.16 -5.91 -14.07
N PRO A 112 23.38 -6.09 -14.64
CA PRO A 112 23.79 -7.39 -15.16
C PRO A 112 23.73 -8.50 -14.10
N GLY A 113 23.02 -9.58 -14.41
CA GLY A 113 22.79 -10.72 -13.49
C GLY A 113 21.46 -10.67 -12.75
N LEU A 114 20.75 -9.55 -12.76
CA LEU A 114 19.37 -9.51 -12.30
C LEU A 114 18.46 -10.11 -13.38
N VAL A 115 17.59 -11.03 -12.99
CA VAL A 115 16.70 -11.74 -13.90
C VAL A 115 15.32 -11.86 -13.28
N LEU A 116 14.30 -11.49 -14.02
CA LEU A 116 12.91 -11.76 -13.69
C LEU A 116 12.50 -13.01 -14.48
N SER A 117 12.45 -14.15 -13.79
CA SER A 117 12.21 -15.47 -14.41
C SER A 117 10.76 -15.94 -14.19
N PRO A 118 10.07 -16.43 -15.23
CA PRO A 118 8.73 -17.01 -15.06
C PRO A 118 8.74 -18.32 -14.26
N GLU A 119 9.88 -18.97 -14.08
CA GLU A 119 10.02 -20.13 -13.19
C GLU A 119 9.94 -19.72 -11.72
N GLU A 120 10.56 -18.60 -11.36
CA GLU A 120 10.54 -18.04 -9.99
C GLU A 120 9.25 -17.26 -9.72
N TYR A 121 8.71 -16.59 -10.73
CA TYR A 121 7.50 -15.75 -10.66
C TYR A 121 6.41 -16.27 -11.62
N PRO A 122 5.63 -17.29 -11.24
CA PRO A 122 4.71 -18.00 -12.16
C PRO A 122 3.65 -17.12 -12.82
N TYR A 123 3.22 -16.02 -12.16
CA TYR A 123 2.25 -15.09 -12.74
C TYR A 123 2.77 -14.44 -14.03
N LEU A 124 4.09 -14.26 -14.16
CA LEU A 124 4.70 -13.77 -15.38
C LEU A 124 4.52 -14.73 -16.56
N ALA A 125 4.53 -16.05 -16.30
CA ALA A 125 4.32 -17.07 -17.34
C ALA A 125 2.93 -16.96 -18.01
N GLU A 126 1.93 -16.42 -17.29
CA GLU A 126 0.58 -16.22 -17.81
C GLU A 126 0.46 -15.02 -18.78
N LYS A 127 1.51 -14.22 -18.90
CA LYS A 127 1.52 -12.95 -19.66
C LYS A 127 2.10 -13.06 -21.05
N VAL A 128 2.30 -14.28 -21.57
CA VAL A 128 2.80 -14.48 -22.95
C VAL A 128 1.90 -13.75 -23.95
N GLY A 129 2.51 -12.95 -24.81
CA GLY A 129 1.84 -12.12 -25.80
C GLY A 129 1.38 -10.75 -25.30
N GLN A 130 1.51 -10.45 -24.00
CA GLN A 130 1.18 -9.15 -23.41
C GLN A 130 2.40 -8.22 -23.41
N ASP A 131 2.15 -6.94 -23.23
CA ASP A 131 3.18 -5.92 -23.09
C ASP A 131 3.51 -5.72 -21.60
N ILE A 132 4.77 -5.96 -21.23
CA ILE A 132 5.24 -5.89 -19.84
C ILE A 132 6.02 -4.58 -19.64
N VAL A 133 5.72 -3.85 -18.58
CA VAL A 133 6.48 -2.68 -18.15
C VAL A 133 7.33 -3.05 -16.94
N THR A 134 8.62 -2.73 -17.00
CA THR A 134 9.60 -2.89 -15.90
C THR A 134 10.42 -1.60 -15.77
N ALA A 135 11.23 -1.49 -14.72
CA ALA A 135 12.32 -0.51 -14.65
C ALA A 135 13.62 -1.06 -15.26
N SER A 136 14.73 -0.31 -15.16
CA SER A 136 16.03 -0.71 -15.70
C SER A 136 16.82 -1.73 -14.85
N GLY A 137 16.35 -2.02 -13.64
CA GLY A 137 16.96 -2.95 -12.67
C GLY A 137 17.75 -2.27 -11.55
N THR A 138 17.91 -0.94 -11.58
CA THR A 138 18.59 -0.16 -10.53
C THR A 138 17.63 0.62 -9.64
N THR A 139 16.38 0.64 -10.01
CA THR A 139 15.26 1.25 -9.27
C THR A 139 14.09 0.31 -9.22
N LEU A 140 13.15 0.54 -8.30
CA LEU A 140 11.79 0.04 -8.47
C LEU A 140 11.15 0.69 -9.71
N LEU A 141 9.98 0.19 -10.15
CA LEU A 141 9.20 0.79 -11.25
C LEU A 141 8.28 1.90 -10.75
N GLY A 142 7.63 1.69 -9.61
CA GLY A 142 6.57 2.54 -9.08
C GLY A 142 5.22 2.27 -9.74
N ALA A 143 4.98 1.03 -10.22
CA ALA A 143 3.65 0.58 -10.59
C ALA A 143 2.73 0.61 -9.37
N ASP A 144 3.27 0.35 -8.22
CA ASP A 144 2.74 0.62 -6.90
C ASP A 144 2.97 2.09 -6.53
N ASP A 145 1.95 3.01 -6.58
CA ASP A 145 0.60 2.74 -7.12
C ASP A 145 0.26 3.68 -8.29
N LYS A 146 1.27 4.03 -9.09
CA LYS A 146 1.06 4.85 -10.30
C LYS A 146 0.26 4.10 -11.38
N ALA A 147 0.14 2.77 -11.25
CA ALA A 147 -0.78 2.00 -12.08
C ALA A 147 -2.24 2.29 -11.72
N GLY A 148 -2.58 2.33 -10.43
CA GLY A 148 -3.90 2.73 -9.96
C GLY A 148 -4.26 4.14 -10.41
N ILE A 149 -3.31 5.08 -10.33
CA ILE A 149 -3.49 6.43 -10.87
C ILE A 149 -3.81 6.39 -12.37
N ALA A 150 -3.04 5.66 -13.17
CA ALA A 150 -3.24 5.55 -14.61
C ALA A 150 -4.61 4.93 -14.95
N ILE A 151 -5.03 3.91 -14.21
CA ILE A 151 -6.33 3.24 -14.33
C ILE A 151 -7.47 4.24 -14.06
N ILE A 152 -7.43 4.94 -12.93
CA ILE A 152 -8.47 5.90 -12.53
C ILE A 152 -8.54 7.07 -13.51
N MET A 153 -7.40 7.63 -13.92
CA MET A 153 -7.35 8.74 -14.88
C MET A 153 -7.91 8.34 -16.27
N THR A 154 -7.61 7.12 -16.71
CA THR A 154 -8.13 6.59 -17.99
C THR A 154 -9.64 6.35 -17.90
N ALA A 155 -10.13 5.76 -16.80
CA ALA A 155 -11.55 5.56 -16.58
C ALA A 155 -12.31 6.90 -16.48
N ALA A 156 -11.78 7.89 -15.75
CA ALA A 156 -12.36 9.21 -15.60
C ALA A 156 -12.48 9.93 -16.95
N ARG A 157 -11.40 9.93 -17.76
CA ARG A 157 -11.45 10.49 -19.12
C ARG A 157 -12.50 9.79 -19.99
N HIS A 158 -12.58 8.46 -19.88
CA HIS A 158 -13.55 7.69 -20.65
C HIS A 158 -14.98 8.07 -20.27
N LEU A 159 -15.33 8.10 -18.98
CA LEU A 159 -16.67 8.48 -18.50
C LEU A 159 -17.06 9.90 -18.91
N LEU A 160 -16.14 10.85 -18.78
CA LEU A 160 -16.39 12.24 -19.21
C LEU A 160 -16.59 12.39 -20.72
N SER A 161 -16.01 11.50 -21.52
CA SER A 161 -16.17 11.48 -22.98
C SER A 161 -17.39 10.70 -23.46
N HIS A 162 -18.03 9.91 -22.57
CA HIS A 162 -19.15 9.02 -22.87
C HIS A 162 -20.29 9.21 -21.85
N PRO A 163 -20.98 10.37 -21.89
CA PRO A 163 -22.04 10.69 -20.92
C PRO A 163 -23.25 9.76 -21.00
N GLU A 164 -23.33 8.91 -22.01
CA GLU A 164 -24.33 7.83 -22.12
C GLU A 164 -24.09 6.67 -21.16
N ILE A 165 -22.91 6.53 -20.56
CA ILE A 165 -22.61 5.52 -19.56
C ILE A 165 -23.25 5.96 -18.23
N PRO A 166 -24.21 5.18 -17.69
CA PRO A 166 -24.88 5.58 -16.47
C PRO A 166 -23.97 5.35 -15.25
N HIS A 167 -23.74 6.39 -14.46
CA HIS A 167 -23.03 6.33 -13.18
C HIS A 167 -23.51 7.44 -12.24
N GLY A 168 -23.47 7.19 -10.92
CA GLY A 168 -23.62 8.23 -9.90
C GLY A 168 -22.42 9.17 -9.85
N PRO A 169 -22.42 10.14 -8.91
CA PRO A 169 -21.24 10.98 -8.70
C PRO A 169 -20.01 10.13 -8.34
N ILE A 170 -18.85 10.48 -8.91
CA ILE A 170 -17.57 9.82 -8.58
C ILE A 170 -16.64 10.85 -7.96
N ARG A 171 -16.03 10.49 -6.84
CA ARG A 171 -15.01 11.29 -6.14
C ARG A 171 -13.67 10.61 -6.32
N ILE A 172 -12.69 11.34 -6.86
CA ILE A 172 -11.32 10.87 -7.03
C ILE A 172 -10.47 11.46 -5.92
N ALA A 173 -9.60 10.64 -5.31
CA ALA A 173 -8.57 11.08 -4.39
C ALA A 173 -7.23 10.43 -4.75
N PHE A 174 -6.20 11.26 -4.99
CA PHE A 174 -4.82 10.80 -5.10
C PHE A 174 -4.07 11.24 -3.85
N THR A 175 -3.60 10.25 -3.07
CA THR A 175 -3.02 10.42 -1.74
C THR A 175 -1.50 10.39 -1.77
N PRO A 176 -0.81 11.21 -0.95
CA PRO A 176 0.61 11.04 -0.65
C PRO A 176 0.80 10.05 0.50
N ASP A 177 2.04 9.57 0.73
CA ASP A 177 2.49 8.95 1.99
C ASP A 177 1.74 7.66 2.41
N GLU A 178 1.09 6.96 1.48
CA GLU A 178 0.45 5.66 1.73
C GLU A 178 1.48 4.65 2.25
N GLU A 179 2.62 4.54 1.58
CA GLU A 179 3.71 3.60 1.82
C GLU A 179 4.35 3.70 3.23
N ILE A 180 4.07 4.79 3.91
CA ILE A 180 4.47 5.01 5.31
C ILE A 180 3.27 5.10 6.26
N GLY A 181 2.08 4.67 5.79
CA GLY A 181 0.84 4.60 6.57
C GLY A 181 0.26 5.96 6.95
N ARG A 182 0.45 6.99 6.13
CA ARG A 182 0.01 8.37 6.40
C ARG A 182 -0.82 8.99 5.25
N GLY A 183 -1.25 8.20 4.27
CA GLY A 183 -2.04 8.66 3.13
C GLY A 183 -3.39 9.22 3.54
N VAL A 184 -4.09 8.55 4.43
CA VAL A 184 -5.39 9.01 4.93
C VAL A 184 -5.22 9.88 6.17
N THR A 185 -5.61 11.14 6.02
CA THR A 185 -5.64 12.12 7.13
C THR A 185 -7.07 12.39 7.59
N LYS A 186 -7.24 12.98 8.79
CA LYS A 186 -8.56 13.24 9.38
C LYS A 186 -9.56 13.98 8.48
N PRO A 187 -9.16 15.00 7.68
CA PRO A 187 -10.10 15.70 6.79
C PRO A 187 -10.56 14.88 5.58
N LEU A 188 -9.77 13.86 5.17
CA LEU A 188 -10.02 13.15 3.91
C LEU A 188 -11.41 12.52 3.80
N PRO A 189 -11.98 11.85 4.81
CA PRO A 189 -13.33 11.27 4.70
C PRO A 189 -14.40 12.32 4.40
N ASP A 190 -14.36 13.48 5.09
CA ASP A 190 -15.30 14.57 4.87
C ASP A 190 -15.11 15.22 3.50
N ASP A 191 -13.87 15.40 3.06
CA ASP A 191 -13.52 15.96 1.76
C ASP A 191 -13.85 15.01 0.60
N LEU A 192 -13.65 13.71 0.78
CA LEU A 192 -14.02 12.68 -0.20
C LEU A 192 -15.53 12.56 -0.30
N ALA A 193 -16.24 12.60 0.82
CA ALA A 193 -17.70 12.59 0.91
C ALA A 193 -18.34 11.49 0.03
N ALA A 194 -17.79 10.28 0.06
CA ALA A 194 -18.27 9.12 -0.68
C ALA A 194 -19.10 8.20 0.23
N ASP A 195 -20.12 7.53 -0.34
CA ASP A 195 -20.90 6.51 0.38
C ASP A 195 -20.05 5.25 0.63
N PHE A 196 -19.20 4.92 -0.32
CA PHE A 196 -18.15 3.90 -0.24
C PHE A 196 -17.08 4.19 -1.30
N ALA A 197 -15.93 3.54 -1.21
CA ALA A 197 -14.84 3.77 -2.13
C ALA A 197 -14.13 2.47 -2.55
N PHE A 198 -13.21 2.57 -3.51
CA PHE A 198 -12.28 1.52 -3.92
C PHE A 198 -10.89 2.13 -4.03
N THR A 199 -9.90 1.47 -3.42
CA THR A 199 -8.51 1.78 -3.73
C THR A 199 -8.00 0.81 -4.80
N PHE A 200 -7.41 1.35 -5.87
CA PHE A 200 -6.83 0.58 -6.98
C PHE A 200 -5.36 0.35 -6.69
N ASP A 201 -5.07 -0.56 -5.76
CA ASP A 201 -3.77 -0.78 -5.16
C ASP A 201 -3.51 -2.28 -4.91
N GLY A 202 -4.25 -3.16 -5.58
CA GLY A 202 -4.11 -4.60 -5.48
C GLY A 202 -3.22 -5.19 -6.58
N ALA A 203 -2.78 -6.45 -6.39
CA ALA A 203 -1.82 -7.10 -7.25
C ALA A 203 -2.48 -7.81 -8.45
N ALA A 204 -2.62 -9.12 -8.41
CA ALA A 204 -3.00 -9.93 -9.57
C ALA A 204 -4.47 -9.72 -9.99
N VAL A 205 -4.75 -9.88 -11.28
CA VAL A 205 -6.11 -9.76 -11.83
C VAL A 205 -7.07 -10.71 -11.13
N GLY A 206 -8.16 -10.13 -10.63
CA GLY A 206 -9.20 -10.84 -9.87
C GLY A 206 -9.08 -10.67 -8.36
N GLU A 207 -7.98 -10.16 -7.84
CA GLU A 207 -7.85 -9.89 -6.41
C GLU A 207 -8.76 -8.76 -5.97
N ILE A 208 -9.65 -9.08 -5.01
CA ILE A 208 -10.54 -8.14 -4.34
C ILE A 208 -10.32 -8.36 -2.85
N GLU A 209 -9.71 -7.39 -2.22
CA GLU A 209 -9.19 -7.52 -0.87
C GLU A 209 -10.03 -6.68 0.09
N TYR A 210 -10.56 -7.33 1.10
CA TYR A 210 -11.38 -6.71 2.14
C TYR A 210 -10.93 -7.12 3.54
N GLU A 211 -9.73 -7.69 3.62
CA GLU A 211 -9.09 -8.12 4.85
C GLU A 211 -7.62 -7.71 4.85
N SER A 212 -7.20 -7.00 5.89
CA SER A 212 -5.83 -6.54 6.10
C SER A 212 -5.31 -6.95 7.46
N PHE A 213 -4.01 -6.86 7.69
CA PHE A 213 -3.52 -6.94 9.05
C PHE A 213 -4.15 -5.87 9.95
N SER A 214 -4.24 -6.20 11.24
CA SER A 214 -4.23 -5.22 12.33
C SER A 214 -2.78 -4.96 12.72
N ALA A 215 -2.44 -3.73 13.07
CA ALA A 215 -1.07 -3.28 13.28
C ALA A 215 -0.91 -2.51 14.58
N ASP A 216 0.15 -2.82 15.30
CA ASP A 216 0.67 -2.02 16.40
C ASP A 216 2.16 -1.74 16.18
N ALA A 217 2.62 -0.58 16.63
CA ALA A 217 4.03 -0.25 16.77
C ALA A 217 4.46 -0.44 18.22
N ALA A 218 5.66 -0.93 18.45
CA ALA A 218 6.24 -1.02 19.77
C ALA A 218 7.59 -0.33 19.84
N GLU A 219 7.86 0.33 20.96
CA GLU A 219 9.13 0.94 21.26
C GLU A 219 9.61 0.51 22.65
N ILE A 220 10.79 -0.07 22.69
CA ILE A 220 11.44 -0.51 23.93
C ILE A 220 12.61 0.43 24.19
N ASN A 221 12.59 1.10 25.35
CA ASN A 221 13.69 1.94 25.80
C ASN A 221 14.36 1.30 27.00
N ILE A 222 15.68 1.18 26.96
CA ILE A 222 16.52 0.52 27.94
C ILE A 222 17.55 1.52 28.43
N THR A 223 17.55 1.81 29.73
CA THR A 223 18.57 2.61 30.39
C THR A 223 19.41 1.72 31.28
N GLY A 224 20.72 1.66 31.05
CA GLY A 224 21.70 0.93 31.83
C GLY A 224 22.30 1.77 32.97
N VAL A 225 23.46 1.34 33.47
CA VAL A 225 24.26 2.12 34.41
C VAL A 225 25.65 2.32 33.80
N SER A 226 25.93 3.56 33.38
CA SER A 226 27.20 3.91 32.77
C SER A 226 28.28 4.18 33.81
N ILE A 227 29.49 3.67 33.55
CA ILE A 227 30.69 3.93 34.33
C ILE A 227 31.93 3.67 33.43
N HIS A 228 33.08 4.23 33.80
CA HIS A 228 34.32 3.99 33.10
C HIS A 228 34.62 2.47 33.02
N PRO A 229 34.88 1.89 31.81
CA PRO A 229 35.01 0.44 31.65
C PRO A 229 36.05 -0.21 32.58
N GLY A 230 37.18 0.47 32.82
CA GLY A 230 38.22 0.00 33.77
C GLY A 230 37.79 -0.09 35.22
N LEU A 231 36.61 0.51 35.58
CA LEU A 231 36.07 0.52 36.94
C LEU A 231 34.71 -0.19 37.01
N ALA A 232 34.31 -0.90 35.95
CA ALA A 232 32.96 -1.37 35.71
C ALA A 232 32.57 -2.62 36.49
N LYS A 233 33.53 -3.38 37.02
CA LYS A 233 33.26 -4.66 37.69
C LYS A 233 32.21 -4.52 38.84
N GLY A 234 31.07 -5.18 38.69
CA GLY A 234 29.95 -5.15 39.64
C GLY A 234 29.16 -3.84 39.68
N LYS A 235 29.45 -2.87 38.81
CA LYS A 235 28.83 -1.53 38.82
C LYS A 235 28.12 -1.20 37.51
N MET A 236 28.74 -1.48 36.35
CA MET A 236 28.14 -1.20 35.05
C MET A 236 26.98 -2.12 34.77
N VAL A 237 25.96 -1.57 34.13
CA VAL A 237 24.90 -2.31 33.45
C VAL A 237 24.88 -1.85 31.99
N ASN A 238 25.21 -2.72 31.08
CA ASN A 238 25.32 -2.41 29.66
C ASN A 238 23.96 -2.61 28.98
N ALA A 239 23.37 -1.52 28.51
CA ALA A 239 22.07 -1.52 27.82
C ALA A 239 22.09 -2.36 26.52
N LEU A 240 23.21 -2.41 25.78
CA LEU A 240 23.37 -3.26 24.60
C LEU A 240 23.18 -4.75 24.93
N HIS A 241 23.72 -5.22 26.06
CA HIS A 241 23.56 -6.61 26.46
C HIS A 241 22.10 -6.95 26.79
N LEU A 242 21.36 -6.01 27.39
CA LEU A 242 19.93 -6.21 27.69
C LEU A 242 19.08 -6.18 26.42
N ALA A 243 19.37 -5.25 25.51
CA ALA A 243 18.71 -5.18 24.21
C ALA A 243 18.90 -6.47 23.40
N SER A 244 20.15 -6.98 23.35
CA SER A 244 20.45 -8.25 22.69
C SER A 244 19.69 -9.43 23.29
N LYS A 245 19.52 -9.47 24.63
CA LYS A 245 18.72 -10.51 25.30
C LYS A 245 17.25 -10.42 24.90
N ILE A 246 16.67 -9.22 24.83
CA ILE A 246 15.27 -9.04 24.41
C ILE A 246 15.09 -9.58 23.00
N VAL A 247 15.91 -9.13 22.04
CA VAL A 247 15.81 -9.57 20.64
C VAL A 247 16.03 -11.09 20.51
N ALA A 248 17.01 -11.65 21.22
CA ALA A 248 17.29 -13.09 21.20
C ALA A 248 16.18 -13.95 21.85
N THR A 249 15.33 -13.35 22.70
CA THR A 249 14.22 -14.05 23.37
C THR A 249 12.94 -14.01 22.51
N LEU A 250 12.87 -13.15 21.48
CA LEU A 250 11.74 -13.16 20.54
C LEU A 250 11.63 -14.54 19.88
N PRO A 251 10.40 -15.04 19.59
CA PRO A 251 10.20 -16.36 18.97
C PRO A 251 10.56 -16.36 17.49
N GLN A 252 11.84 -16.17 17.17
CA GLN A 252 12.36 -15.96 15.82
C GLN A 252 12.10 -17.14 14.88
N ALA A 253 11.96 -18.35 15.40
CA ALA A 253 11.71 -19.54 14.58
C ALA A 253 10.24 -19.69 14.13
N THR A 254 9.30 -18.89 14.67
CA THR A 254 7.87 -19.11 14.46
C THR A 254 7.04 -17.81 14.31
N MET A 255 7.61 -16.63 14.57
CA MET A 255 6.83 -15.41 14.71
C MET A 255 7.57 -14.16 14.17
N THR A 256 8.36 -14.33 13.13
CA THR A 256 9.01 -13.23 12.43
C THR A 256 8.59 -13.23 10.96
N PRO A 257 8.73 -12.13 10.20
CA PRO A 257 8.37 -12.10 8.79
C PRO A 257 9.04 -13.18 7.96
N GLU A 258 10.27 -13.57 8.32
CA GLU A 258 11.09 -14.54 7.57
C GLU A 258 10.57 -15.98 7.65
N VAL A 259 9.67 -16.27 8.60
CA VAL A 259 9.16 -17.63 8.86
C VAL A 259 7.64 -17.72 8.92
N THR A 260 6.94 -16.62 8.64
CA THR A 260 5.48 -16.55 8.66
C THR A 260 4.91 -16.29 7.27
N ASP A 261 3.77 -16.90 6.98
CA ASP A 261 3.09 -16.84 5.68
C ASP A 261 1.57 -16.68 5.86
N LYS A 262 0.88 -16.36 4.78
CA LYS A 262 -0.60 -16.32 4.70
C LYS A 262 -1.21 -15.51 5.85
N ARG A 263 -1.97 -16.17 6.72
CA ARG A 263 -2.68 -15.56 7.86
C ARG A 263 -1.87 -15.54 9.17
N GLU A 264 -0.62 -15.93 9.13
CA GLU A 264 0.23 -15.92 10.32
C GLU A 264 0.75 -14.51 10.61
N GLY A 265 0.52 -14.02 11.83
CA GLY A 265 1.03 -12.74 12.27
C GLY A 265 2.47 -12.82 12.78
N PHE A 266 3.11 -11.67 12.99
CA PHE A 266 4.52 -11.60 13.38
C PHE A 266 4.84 -10.46 14.37
N ILE A 267 6.01 -10.58 15.00
CA ILE A 267 6.72 -9.51 15.72
C ILE A 267 8.03 -9.27 14.96
N HIS A 268 8.25 -8.06 14.47
CA HIS A 268 9.43 -7.70 13.68
C HIS A 268 10.18 -6.54 14.33
N ALA A 269 11.43 -6.81 14.74
CA ALA A 269 12.34 -5.75 15.19
C ALA A 269 12.91 -5.03 13.96
N THR A 270 12.53 -3.77 13.75
CA THR A 270 12.89 -2.99 12.56
C THR A 270 14.15 -2.17 12.76
N GLN A 271 14.38 -1.68 13.98
CA GLN A 271 15.53 -0.83 14.30
C GLN A 271 16.03 -1.10 15.70
N MET A 272 17.35 -0.99 15.87
CA MET A 272 18.00 -0.98 17.18
C MET A 272 19.12 0.06 17.14
N HIS A 273 19.09 1.04 18.04
CA HIS A 273 20.11 2.08 18.09
C HIS A 273 20.40 2.50 19.53
N GLY A 274 21.58 3.03 19.76
CA GLY A 274 22.04 3.50 21.06
C GLY A 274 23.45 2.99 21.40
N ASP A 275 23.78 2.97 22.69
CA ASP A 275 25.09 2.59 23.22
C ASP A 275 24.97 1.79 24.54
N ALA A 276 26.10 1.67 25.27
CA ALA A 276 26.15 0.95 26.53
C ALA A 276 25.30 1.59 27.64
N ALA A 277 25.01 2.89 27.55
CA ALA A 277 24.22 3.62 28.54
C ALA A 277 22.71 3.50 28.24
N GLU A 278 22.33 3.66 26.98
CA GLU A 278 20.93 3.70 26.55
C GLU A 278 20.73 3.00 25.20
N MET A 279 19.66 2.22 25.08
CA MET A 279 19.27 1.54 23.84
C MET A 279 17.79 1.74 23.56
N THR A 280 17.45 1.91 22.30
CA THR A 280 16.08 1.88 21.81
C THR A 280 15.91 0.78 20.77
N ILE A 281 14.84 -0.01 20.88
CA ILE A 281 14.42 -1.01 19.89
C ILE A 281 13.05 -0.60 19.39
N LYS A 282 12.89 -0.48 18.06
CA LYS A 282 11.58 -0.29 17.44
C LYS A 282 11.12 -1.59 16.80
N LEU A 283 9.85 -1.90 16.99
CA LEU A 283 9.23 -3.12 16.47
C LEU A 283 7.87 -2.79 15.88
N ILE A 284 7.46 -3.65 14.94
CA ILE A 284 6.09 -3.69 14.44
C ILE A 284 5.47 -5.05 14.77
N LEU A 285 4.20 -5.02 15.17
CA LEU A 285 3.38 -6.19 15.46
C LEU A 285 2.26 -6.26 14.46
N ARG A 286 2.03 -7.43 13.89
CA ARG A 286 1.01 -7.65 12.86
C ARG A 286 0.25 -8.93 13.15
N ASP A 287 -1.07 -8.88 13.01
CA ASP A 287 -1.96 -10.04 13.01
C ASP A 287 -3.30 -9.69 12.37
N PHE A 288 -3.99 -10.67 11.81
CA PHE A 288 -5.35 -10.46 11.30
C PHE A 288 -6.36 -10.35 12.44
N GLU A 289 -6.14 -11.07 13.54
CA GLU A 289 -7.06 -11.12 14.66
C GLU A 289 -6.61 -10.20 15.81
N ARG A 290 -7.56 -9.41 16.35
CA ARG A 290 -7.27 -8.44 17.45
C ARG A 290 -6.70 -9.11 18.68
N ASP A 291 -7.26 -10.28 19.07
CA ASP A 291 -6.81 -11.00 20.26
C ASP A 291 -5.38 -11.55 20.07
N ALA A 292 -5.06 -12.04 18.88
CA ALA A 292 -3.72 -12.51 18.54
C ALA A 292 -2.70 -11.36 18.46
N LEU A 293 -3.10 -10.17 17.96
CA LEU A 293 -2.26 -8.98 18.01
C LEU A 293 -2.00 -8.55 19.46
N THR A 294 -3.03 -8.53 20.30
CA THR A 294 -2.91 -8.22 21.73
C THR A 294 -1.96 -9.20 22.42
N ALA A 295 -2.10 -10.51 22.15
CA ALA A 295 -1.22 -11.54 22.71
C ALA A 295 0.26 -11.34 22.31
N LYS A 296 0.54 -10.82 21.10
CA LYS A 296 1.90 -10.46 20.67
C LYS A 296 2.46 -9.28 21.47
N GLY A 297 1.62 -8.28 21.75
CA GLY A 297 1.98 -7.16 22.61
C GLY A 297 2.28 -7.62 24.04
N ASP A 298 1.43 -8.46 24.60
CA ASP A 298 1.60 -9.03 25.95
C ASP A 298 2.90 -9.86 26.04
N LEU A 299 3.16 -10.69 25.03
CA LEU A 299 4.41 -11.47 24.96
C LEU A 299 5.64 -10.55 24.98
N LEU A 300 5.63 -9.48 24.19
CA LEU A 300 6.73 -8.52 24.15
C LEU A 300 6.95 -7.85 25.51
N GLN A 301 5.87 -7.45 26.18
CA GLN A 301 5.95 -6.89 27.53
C GLN A 301 6.49 -7.90 28.54
N GLN A 302 6.05 -9.17 28.48
CA GLN A 302 6.56 -10.25 29.37
C GLN A 302 8.06 -10.50 29.14
N ILE A 303 8.53 -10.48 27.90
CA ILE A 303 9.97 -10.58 27.59
C ILE A 303 10.73 -9.43 28.24
N CYS A 304 10.25 -8.20 28.11
CA CYS A 304 10.86 -7.02 28.72
C CYS A 304 10.93 -7.16 30.27
N LEU A 305 9.85 -7.60 30.90
CA LEU A 305 9.79 -7.83 32.34
C LEU A 305 10.76 -8.94 32.79
N ALA A 306 10.86 -10.03 32.04
CA ALA A 306 11.76 -11.13 32.34
C ALA A 306 13.23 -10.67 32.24
N VAL A 307 13.59 -9.91 31.21
CA VAL A 307 14.95 -9.36 31.07
C VAL A 307 15.23 -8.33 32.17
N GLN A 308 14.28 -7.43 32.49
CA GLN A 308 14.39 -6.49 33.63
C GLN A 308 14.66 -7.20 34.93
N ALA A 309 14.01 -8.34 35.19
CA ALA A 309 14.21 -9.11 36.44
C ALA A 309 15.65 -9.67 36.56
N THR A 310 16.36 -9.89 35.44
CA THR A 310 17.76 -10.33 35.46
C THR A 310 18.75 -9.24 35.88
N GLU A 311 18.34 -7.95 35.74
CA GLU A 311 19.17 -6.79 36.10
C GLU A 311 18.29 -5.65 36.65
N PRO A 312 17.95 -5.70 37.95
CA PRO A 312 17.03 -4.72 38.56
C PRO A 312 17.53 -3.27 38.58
N ARG A 313 18.85 -3.04 38.31
CA ARG A 313 19.44 -1.70 38.27
C ARG A 313 19.20 -0.99 36.92
N ALA A 314 18.83 -1.72 35.88
CA ALA A 314 18.43 -1.15 34.62
C ALA A 314 16.97 -0.64 34.69
N LYS A 315 16.58 0.15 33.73
CA LYS A 315 15.20 0.53 33.47
C LYS A 315 14.81 0.11 32.07
N ILE A 316 13.80 -0.74 31.93
CA ILE A 316 13.26 -1.18 30.64
C ILE A 316 11.80 -0.74 30.58
N THR A 317 11.43 -0.02 29.52
CA THR A 317 10.04 0.36 29.23
C THR A 317 9.66 -0.17 27.85
N CYS A 318 8.43 -0.67 27.71
CA CYS A 318 7.87 -1.13 26.44
C CYS A 318 6.55 -0.38 26.22
N ALA A 319 6.51 0.49 25.25
CA ALA A 319 5.33 1.23 24.83
C ALA A 319 4.76 0.63 23.55
N ILE A 320 3.49 0.24 23.55
CA ILE A 320 2.77 -0.26 22.39
C ILE A 320 1.77 0.79 21.96
N ARG A 321 1.73 1.10 20.67
CA ARG A 321 0.85 2.12 20.09
C ARG A 321 0.07 1.49 18.93
N PRO A 322 -1.28 1.55 18.96
CA PRO A 322 -2.11 1.15 17.84
C PRO A 322 -1.80 1.97 16.58
N GLN A 323 -1.79 1.33 15.43
CA GLN A 323 -1.64 1.97 14.13
C GLN A 323 -2.96 1.92 13.35
N TYR A 324 -3.39 0.75 12.92
CA TYR A 324 -4.65 0.50 12.20
C TYR A 324 -5.20 -0.89 12.53
N ARG A 325 -6.44 -1.15 12.12
CA ARG A 325 -7.10 -2.44 12.35
C ARG A 325 -7.53 -3.06 11.02
N ASN A 326 -7.69 -4.38 11.02
CA ASN A 326 -8.17 -5.15 9.88
C ASN A 326 -9.51 -4.57 9.39
N MET A 327 -9.56 -4.12 8.13
CA MET A 327 -10.77 -3.50 7.55
C MET A 327 -11.98 -4.44 7.53
N ARG A 328 -11.78 -5.76 7.60
CA ARG A 328 -12.84 -6.76 7.69
C ARG A 328 -13.82 -6.46 8.82
N TYR A 329 -13.35 -5.97 9.96
CA TYR A 329 -14.21 -5.70 11.13
C TYR A 329 -15.33 -4.69 10.87
N TRP A 330 -15.19 -3.85 9.87
CA TRP A 330 -16.22 -2.90 9.45
C TRP A 330 -16.92 -3.39 8.18
N LEU A 331 -16.20 -3.94 7.21
CA LEU A 331 -16.75 -4.42 5.94
C LEU A 331 -17.70 -5.60 6.13
N GLU A 332 -17.48 -6.50 7.10
CA GLU A 332 -18.42 -7.59 7.42
C GLU A 332 -19.81 -7.09 7.83
N ALA A 333 -19.96 -5.86 8.29
CA ALA A 333 -21.25 -5.26 8.61
C ALA A 333 -22.01 -4.77 7.35
N ASP A 334 -21.29 -4.40 6.30
CA ASP A 334 -21.86 -4.02 4.99
C ASP A 334 -20.91 -4.42 3.86
N MET A 335 -21.11 -5.61 3.32
CA MET A 335 -20.32 -6.18 2.24
C MET A 335 -20.65 -5.61 0.85
N LYS A 336 -21.60 -4.67 0.74
CA LYS A 336 -22.04 -4.15 -0.57
C LYS A 336 -20.90 -3.71 -1.49
N PRO A 337 -19.87 -2.97 -1.07
CA PRO A 337 -18.76 -2.59 -1.96
C PRO A 337 -17.99 -3.81 -2.45
N VAL A 338 -17.75 -4.79 -1.58
CA VAL A 338 -17.04 -6.03 -1.92
C VAL A 338 -17.88 -6.87 -2.91
N ASP A 339 -19.17 -7.06 -2.63
CA ASP A 339 -20.10 -7.77 -3.51
C ASP A 339 -20.19 -7.11 -4.88
N LEU A 340 -20.18 -5.77 -4.91
CA LEU A 340 -20.18 -4.98 -6.14
C LEU A 340 -18.92 -5.20 -6.97
N ALA A 341 -17.75 -5.22 -6.31
CA ALA A 341 -16.47 -5.51 -6.97
C ALA A 341 -16.43 -6.93 -7.54
N CYS A 342 -16.90 -7.92 -6.76
CA CYS A 342 -17.01 -9.31 -7.22
C CYS A 342 -17.97 -9.44 -8.42
N GLU A 343 -19.13 -8.78 -8.39
CA GLU A 343 -20.09 -8.79 -9.50
C GLU A 343 -19.49 -8.15 -10.75
N ALA A 344 -18.79 -7.02 -10.60
CA ALA A 344 -18.12 -6.34 -11.71
C ALA A 344 -17.06 -7.23 -12.36
N ALA A 345 -16.22 -7.90 -11.55
CA ALA A 345 -15.22 -8.85 -12.04
C ALA A 345 -15.87 -10.02 -12.81
N MET A 346 -16.91 -10.64 -12.23
CA MET A 346 -17.62 -11.75 -12.88
C MET A 346 -18.27 -11.33 -14.21
N LYS A 347 -18.80 -10.12 -14.32
CA LYS A 347 -19.34 -9.59 -15.60
C LYS A 347 -18.29 -9.46 -16.68
N LEU A 348 -17.05 -9.26 -16.31
CA LEU A 348 -15.90 -9.19 -17.21
C LEU A 348 -15.27 -10.57 -17.48
N GLY A 349 -15.85 -11.64 -16.94
CA GLY A 349 -15.28 -12.99 -17.04
C GLY A 349 -14.04 -13.19 -16.19
N ILE A 350 -13.83 -12.35 -15.18
CA ILE A 350 -12.74 -12.43 -14.22
C ILE A 350 -13.28 -13.09 -12.95
N GLU A 351 -12.64 -14.17 -12.53
CA GLU A 351 -12.99 -14.84 -11.26
C GLU A 351 -12.45 -14.02 -10.08
N PRO A 352 -13.31 -13.54 -9.17
CA PRO A 352 -12.84 -12.79 -8.01
C PRO A 352 -12.17 -13.72 -6.99
N VAL A 353 -11.02 -13.29 -6.50
CA VAL A 353 -10.24 -14.00 -5.48
C VAL A 353 -9.98 -13.06 -4.31
N SER A 354 -10.27 -13.49 -3.08
CA SER A 354 -9.91 -12.73 -1.89
C SER A 354 -8.59 -13.22 -1.31
N VAL A 355 -7.59 -12.35 -1.31
CA VAL A 355 -6.29 -12.58 -0.69
C VAL A 355 -6.14 -11.59 0.47
N PRO A 356 -5.89 -12.07 1.70
CA PRO A 356 -5.70 -11.15 2.81
C PRO A 356 -4.39 -10.36 2.66
N ILE A 357 -4.45 -9.03 2.81
CA ILE A 357 -3.29 -8.14 2.74
C ILE A 357 -2.45 -8.30 4.00
N ARG A 358 -1.17 -8.64 3.85
CA ARG A 358 -0.21 -8.74 4.98
C ARG A 358 0.39 -7.38 5.37
N GLY A 359 -0.33 -6.32 5.16
CA GLY A 359 -0.05 -4.93 5.47
C GLY A 359 -1.33 -4.18 5.77
N GLY A 360 -1.30 -2.87 5.62
CA GLY A 360 -2.45 -1.98 5.59
C GLY A 360 -2.42 -1.19 4.30
N THR A 361 -3.54 -0.62 3.91
CA THR A 361 -3.68 0.30 2.77
C THR A 361 -4.47 1.53 3.19
N ASP A 362 -4.52 2.54 2.36
CA ASP A 362 -5.43 3.68 2.56
C ASP A 362 -6.88 3.21 2.72
N GLY A 363 -7.27 2.12 2.05
CA GLY A 363 -8.57 1.49 2.20
C GLY A 363 -8.84 0.98 3.62
N SER A 364 -7.82 0.45 4.31
CA SER A 364 -7.95 -0.01 5.70
C SER A 364 -8.28 1.15 6.64
N ILE A 365 -7.60 2.29 6.47
CA ILE A 365 -7.76 3.47 7.32
C ILE A 365 -9.09 4.17 7.02
N LEU A 366 -9.44 4.35 5.74
CA LEU A 366 -10.73 4.95 5.34
C LEU A 366 -11.91 4.14 5.83
N THR A 367 -11.82 2.81 5.76
CA THR A 367 -12.86 1.90 6.26
C THR A 367 -13.05 2.07 7.77
N GLU A 368 -11.97 2.15 8.55
CA GLU A 368 -12.03 2.44 9.99
C GLU A 368 -12.63 3.83 10.28
N MET A 369 -12.41 4.81 9.39
CA MET A 369 -12.95 6.17 9.49
C MET A 369 -14.37 6.33 8.94
N GLY A 370 -15.01 5.24 8.49
CA GLY A 370 -16.43 5.20 8.15
C GLY A 370 -16.77 5.20 6.66
N ILE A 371 -15.79 5.16 5.76
CA ILE A 371 -16.01 4.97 4.32
C ILE A 371 -15.55 3.55 3.94
N PRO A 372 -16.48 2.58 3.75
CA PRO A 372 -16.12 1.22 3.35
C PRO A 372 -15.31 1.22 2.05
N THR A 373 -14.06 0.75 2.11
CA THR A 373 -13.10 0.88 1.00
C THR A 373 -12.32 -0.42 0.81
N PRO A 374 -12.85 -1.42 0.07
CA PRO A 374 -12.07 -2.57 -0.32
C PRO A 374 -10.99 -2.20 -1.34
N ASN A 375 -9.94 -3.04 -1.40
CA ASN A 375 -8.85 -2.93 -2.35
C ASN A 375 -9.16 -3.75 -3.61
N VAL A 376 -8.80 -3.26 -4.78
CA VAL A 376 -8.99 -3.95 -6.06
C VAL A 376 -7.71 -3.96 -6.88
N PHE A 377 -7.54 -4.98 -7.69
CA PHE A 377 -6.32 -5.23 -8.44
C PHE A 377 -5.97 -4.12 -9.46
N THR A 378 -4.68 -3.96 -9.69
CA THR A 378 -4.09 -3.18 -10.79
C THR A 378 -3.37 -4.06 -11.82
N GLY A 379 -2.81 -5.18 -11.37
CA GLY A 379 -1.94 -6.08 -12.12
C GLY A 379 -0.46 -6.00 -11.70
N MET A 380 -0.08 -5.08 -10.81
CA MET A 380 1.30 -4.87 -10.36
C MET A 380 1.87 -6.10 -9.65
N GLN A 381 3.17 -6.32 -9.77
CA GLN A 381 3.86 -7.50 -9.24
C GLN A 381 5.25 -7.13 -8.74
N ASN A 382 5.76 -7.90 -7.78
CA ASN A 382 7.11 -7.78 -7.22
C ASN A 382 7.45 -6.36 -6.76
N ILE A 383 6.47 -5.69 -6.16
CA ILE A 383 6.55 -4.30 -5.70
C ILE A 383 7.70 -4.09 -4.70
N HIS A 384 8.09 -2.83 -4.46
CA HIS A 384 9.13 -2.40 -3.50
C HIS A 384 10.55 -2.90 -3.84
N GLY A 385 10.80 -3.27 -5.11
CA GLY A 385 12.11 -3.79 -5.50
C GLY A 385 12.42 -3.65 -6.99
N PRO A 386 13.64 -4.05 -7.40
CA PRO A 386 14.10 -3.85 -8.79
C PRO A 386 13.47 -4.82 -9.79
N LEU A 387 12.76 -5.85 -9.32
CA LEU A 387 12.02 -6.81 -10.14
C LEU A 387 10.55 -6.44 -10.30
N GLU A 388 10.15 -5.23 -9.92
CA GLU A 388 8.79 -4.74 -10.07
C GLU A 388 8.39 -4.67 -11.54
N TRP A 389 7.18 -5.17 -11.84
CA TRP A 389 6.64 -5.18 -13.20
C TRP A 389 5.12 -5.14 -13.21
N ILE A 390 4.54 -4.80 -14.36
CA ILE A 390 3.11 -4.85 -14.60
C ILE A 390 2.81 -5.14 -16.07
N SER A 391 1.67 -5.81 -16.36
CA SER A 391 1.15 -5.95 -17.72
C SER A 391 0.21 -4.80 -18.07
N VAL A 392 0.40 -4.20 -19.24
CA VAL A 392 -0.51 -3.17 -19.78
C VAL A 392 -1.93 -3.72 -19.92
N GLN A 393 -2.07 -4.97 -20.35
CA GLN A 393 -3.37 -5.62 -20.53
C GLN A 393 -4.07 -5.93 -19.21
N ASP A 394 -3.33 -6.14 -18.13
CA ASP A 394 -3.91 -6.29 -16.79
C ASP A 394 -4.43 -4.94 -16.27
N MET A 395 -3.70 -3.84 -16.48
CA MET A 395 -4.21 -2.48 -16.21
C MET A 395 -5.48 -2.18 -17.02
N ALA A 396 -5.55 -2.64 -18.28
CA ALA A 396 -6.75 -2.47 -19.11
C ALA A 396 -7.96 -3.25 -18.54
N LYS A 397 -7.75 -4.44 -17.95
CA LYS A 397 -8.79 -5.17 -17.23
C LYS A 397 -9.24 -4.41 -15.98
N ALA A 398 -8.30 -3.86 -15.20
CA ALA A 398 -8.61 -3.04 -14.03
C ALA A 398 -9.38 -1.75 -14.40
N THR A 399 -9.06 -1.12 -15.52
CA THR A 399 -9.83 0.02 -16.07
C THR A 399 -11.26 -0.40 -16.41
N LYS A 400 -11.44 -1.55 -17.06
CA LYS A 400 -12.79 -2.09 -17.33
C LYS A 400 -13.55 -2.43 -16.03
N LEU A 401 -12.84 -2.95 -15.02
CA LEU A 401 -13.42 -3.17 -13.68
C LEU A 401 -13.92 -1.85 -13.10
N CYS A 402 -13.11 -0.80 -13.11
CA CYS A 402 -13.47 0.54 -12.62
C CYS A 402 -14.74 1.07 -13.27
N LEU A 403 -14.84 1.00 -14.60
CA LEU A 403 -16.03 1.42 -15.36
C LEU A 403 -17.25 0.58 -15.01
N THR A 404 -17.09 -0.75 -14.91
CA THR A 404 -18.19 -1.67 -14.59
C THR A 404 -18.69 -1.48 -13.16
N LEU A 405 -17.79 -1.23 -12.20
CA LEU A 405 -18.11 -0.90 -10.80
C LEU A 405 -19.01 0.34 -10.72
N THR A 406 -18.62 1.42 -11.38
CA THR A 406 -19.35 2.70 -11.32
C THR A 406 -20.72 2.59 -11.98
N GLU A 407 -20.82 1.85 -13.10
CA GLU A 407 -22.09 1.57 -13.75
C GLU A 407 -23.04 0.71 -12.88
N LEU A 408 -22.50 -0.35 -12.25
CA LEU A 408 -23.30 -1.22 -11.38
C LEU A 408 -23.78 -0.52 -10.12
N ALA A 409 -22.94 0.34 -9.53
CA ALA A 409 -23.29 1.14 -8.37
C ALA A 409 -24.54 2.00 -8.63
N ALA A 410 -24.67 2.59 -9.80
CA ALA A 410 -25.83 3.40 -10.19
C ALA A 410 -27.11 2.57 -10.38
N ARG A 411 -27.00 1.33 -10.86
CA ARG A 411 -28.19 0.48 -11.17
C ARG A 411 -28.88 -0.09 -9.94
N LYS A 412 -28.16 -0.34 -8.84
CA LYS A 412 -28.70 -1.03 -7.64
C LYS A 412 -29.61 -0.18 -6.75
N ILE A 413 -29.78 1.10 -7.02
CA ILE A 413 -30.71 1.97 -6.29
C ILE A 413 -32.06 2.15 -7.03
N SER A 414 -32.08 1.81 -8.32
CA SER A 414 -33.31 1.89 -9.15
C SER A 414 -34.21 0.64 -9.02
N SER A 415 -33.86 -0.33 -8.19
CA SER A 415 -34.58 -1.55 -7.90
C SER A 415 -34.98 -1.65 -6.42
#